data_cf65f6825280685be66f1654e6e4a44f
#
_entry.id   cf65f6825280685be66f1654e6e4a44f
#
_cell.length_a   1.000
_cell.length_b   1.000
_cell.length_c   1.000
_cell.angle_alpha   90.00
_cell.angle_beta   90.00
_cell.angle_gamma   90.00
#
_symmetry.space_group_name_H-M   'P 1'
#
loop_
_entity.id
_entity.type
_entity.pdbx_description
1 polymer ?
#
loop_
_entity_poly.entity_id
_entity_poly.type
_entity_poly.pdbx_seq_one_letter_code
_entity_poly.pdbx_strand_id
1 'polypeptide(L)'
;MIREQRMKKRYAAEKRFQFLGVVSIGISIFFVCLLLFKVFSTGSTAFFKTTIQTEVDFDKKLLELEDIKNPTLKQIKEAEFFDVTYKAATSLYPYKNDEEEKSVKLLLGGNYEYEIKSYLLKNPKMLGKKVIIELTASDDLDPVSYTHLRAHETE
;
A
#
# COMPACT_ATOMS: atom_id res chain seq x y z
N MET A 1 17.12 18.85 69.85
CA MET A 1 17.38 19.70 68.63
C MET A 1 18.26 19.04 67.58
N ILE A 2 19.47 18.55 67.89
CA ILE A 2 20.35 17.98 66.85
C ILE A 2 19.84 16.71 66.20
N ARG A 3 19.13 15.86 66.92
CA ARG A 3 18.57 14.59 66.44
C ARG A 3 17.39 14.80 65.45
N GLU A 4 16.54 15.78 65.69
CA GLU A 4 15.45 16.11 64.78
C GLU A 4 15.89 16.74 63.49
N GLN A 5 16.93 17.56 63.49
CA GLN A 5 17.48 18.14 62.29
C GLN A 5 18.14 17.08 61.38
N ARG A 6 18.80 16.06 61.97
CA ARG A 6 19.35 14.93 61.25
C ARG A 6 18.24 14.07 60.63
N MET A 7 17.15 13.85 61.32
CA MET A 7 15.97 13.10 60.78
C MET A 7 15.34 13.84 59.62
N LYS A 8 15.08 15.15 59.75
CA LYS A 8 14.51 15.97 58.64
C LYS A 8 15.37 15.96 57.40
N LYS A 9 16.72 16.00 57.53
CA LYS A 9 17.65 15.91 56.40
C LYS A 9 17.60 14.53 55.72
N ARG A 10 17.44 13.43 56.47
CA ARG A 10 17.30 12.07 55.92
C ARG A 10 16.00 11.92 55.17
N TYR A 11 14.86 12.36 55.73
CA TYR A 11 13.58 12.35 55.03
C TYR A 11 13.55 13.22 53.78
N ALA A 12 14.23 14.36 53.79
CA ALA A 12 14.36 15.19 52.58
C ALA A 12 15.19 14.51 51.49
N ALA A 13 16.26 13.82 51.87
CA ALA A 13 17.08 13.05 50.90
C ALA A 13 16.31 11.87 50.33
N GLU A 14 15.57 11.14 51.16
CA GLU A 14 14.72 10.03 50.75
C GLU A 14 13.63 10.48 49.79
N LYS A 15 12.92 11.58 50.06
CA LYS A 15 11.94 12.17 49.16
C LYS A 15 12.54 12.57 47.81
N ARG A 16 13.73 13.15 47.82
CA ARG A 16 14.44 13.49 46.57
C ARG A 16 14.74 12.24 45.75
N PHE A 17 15.20 11.18 46.41
CA PHE A 17 15.51 9.92 45.76
C PHE A 17 14.26 9.26 45.17
N GLN A 18 13.16 9.22 45.93
CA GLN A 18 11.87 8.72 45.42
C GLN A 18 11.36 9.56 44.27
N PHE A 19 11.48 10.88 44.32
CA PHE A 19 11.09 11.77 43.22
C PHE A 19 11.92 11.52 41.97
N LEU A 20 13.24 11.37 42.10
CA LEU A 20 14.12 11.04 40.96
C LEU A 20 13.75 9.68 40.36
N GLY A 21 13.42 8.69 41.19
CA GLY A 21 12.95 7.39 40.69
C GLY A 21 11.66 7.49 39.89
N VAL A 22 10.68 8.25 40.39
CA VAL A 22 9.41 8.46 39.67
C VAL A 22 9.63 9.21 38.36
N VAL A 23 10.47 10.24 38.38
CA VAL A 23 10.83 11.00 37.15
C VAL A 23 11.51 10.10 36.13
N SER A 24 12.44 9.24 36.55
CA SER A 24 13.14 8.29 35.68
C SER A 24 12.18 7.32 34.99
N ILE A 25 11.20 6.78 35.76
CA ILE A 25 10.16 5.92 35.21
C ILE A 25 9.27 6.70 34.19
N GLY A 26 8.88 7.92 34.55
CA GLY A 26 8.12 8.78 33.65
C GLY A 26 8.83 9.05 32.33
N ILE A 27 10.12 9.35 32.38
CA ILE A 27 10.95 9.56 31.19
C ILE A 27 11.01 8.27 30.33
N SER A 28 11.20 7.11 30.97
CA SER A 28 11.22 5.84 30.25
C SER A 28 9.91 5.54 29.54
N ILE A 29 8.77 5.74 30.21
CA ILE A 29 7.44 5.56 29.62
C ILE A 29 7.25 6.54 28.45
N PHE A 30 7.67 7.79 28.61
CA PHE A 30 7.59 8.79 27.54
C PHE A 30 8.35 8.35 26.28
N PHE A 31 9.57 7.84 26.40
CA PHE A 31 10.33 7.35 25.26
C PHE A 31 9.69 6.13 24.62
N VAL A 32 9.13 5.21 25.40
CA VAL A 32 8.37 4.07 24.87
C VAL A 32 7.15 4.53 24.08
N CYS A 33 6.40 5.48 24.60
CA CYS A 33 5.26 6.06 23.89
C CYS A 33 5.66 6.74 22.59
N LEU A 34 6.77 7.50 22.58
CA LEU A 34 7.30 8.12 21.36
C LEU A 34 7.68 7.08 20.31
N LEU A 35 8.33 5.99 20.73
CA LEU A 35 8.72 4.91 19.85
C LEU A 35 7.49 4.24 19.23
N LEU A 36 6.52 3.89 20.06
CA LEU A 36 5.26 3.30 19.58
C LEU A 36 4.52 4.25 18.64
N PHE A 37 4.45 5.54 18.97
CA PHE A 37 3.83 6.54 18.11
C PHE A 37 4.51 6.60 16.74
N LYS A 38 5.85 6.59 16.71
CA LYS A 38 6.60 6.58 15.46
C LYS A 38 6.35 5.31 14.65
N VAL A 39 6.35 4.15 15.29
CA VAL A 39 6.04 2.87 14.63
C VAL A 39 4.63 2.87 14.05
N PHE A 40 3.65 3.33 14.82
CA PHE A 40 2.26 3.45 14.34
C PHE A 40 2.13 4.45 13.19
N SER A 41 2.76 5.62 13.30
CA SER A 41 2.72 6.65 12.27
C SER A 41 3.32 6.16 10.95
N THR A 42 4.47 5.48 11.01
CA THR A 42 5.12 4.94 9.81
C THR A 42 4.41 3.68 9.28
N GLY A 43 3.92 2.81 10.19
CA GLY A 43 3.23 1.58 9.80
C GLY A 43 1.81 1.80 9.29
N SER A 44 1.17 2.92 9.62
CA SER A 44 -0.21 3.20 9.17
C SER A 44 -0.31 3.36 7.66
N THR A 45 0.73 3.85 6.98
CA THR A 45 0.76 3.99 5.52
C THR A 45 0.70 2.65 4.81
N ALA A 46 1.20 1.58 5.43
CA ALA A 46 1.13 0.23 4.86
C ALA A 46 -0.30 -0.35 4.78
N PHE A 47 -1.26 0.26 5.48
CA PHE A 47 -2.68 -0.14 5.43
C PHE A 47 -3.47 0.58 4.33
N PHE A 48 -2.90 1.61 3.72
CA PHE A 48 -3.51 2.34 2.62
C PHE A 48 -2.90 1.85 1.31
N LYS A 49 -3.75 1.31 0.44
CA LYS A 49 -3.37 0.94 -0.93
C LYS A 49 -3.92 2.00 -1.88
N THR A 50 -3.06 2.53 -2.71
CA THR A 50 -3.51 3.37 -3.82
C THR A 50 -4.10 2.48 -4.89
N THR A 51 -5.32 2.76 -5.33
CA THR A 51 -6.00 2.02 -6.40
C THR A 51 -6.23 2.93 -7.58
N ILE A 52 -6.12 2.36 -8.78
CA ILE A 52 -6.41 3.02 -10.05
C ILE A 52 -7.66 2.36 -10.63
N GLN A 53 -8.65 3.16 -11.00
CA GLN A 53 -9.81 2.68 -11.72
C GLN A 53 -9.48 2.59 -13.22
N THR A 54 -9.63 1.41 -13.79
CA THR A 54 -9.42 1.19 -15.22
C THR A 54 -10.57 0.42 -15.85
N GLU A 55 -10.85 0.73 -17.11
CA GLU A 55 -11.82 -0.03 -17.91
C GLU A 55 -11.14 -1.28 -18.47
N VAL A 56 -11.67 -2.45 -18.12
CA VAL A 56 -11.20 -3.73 -18.61
C VAL A 56 -12.25 -4.35 -19.51
N ASP A 57 -11.84 -4.72 -20.72
CA ASP A 57 -12.68 -5.34 -21.73
C ASP A 57 -12.46 -6.85 -21.71
N PHE A 58 -13.40 -7.60 -21.15
CA PHE A 58 -13.37 -9.06 -21.11
C PHE A 58 -13.94 -9.70 -22.37
N ASP A 59 -13.65 -9.13 -23.54
CA ASP A 59 -14.07 -9.72 -24.80
C ASP A 59 -13.53 -11.16 -24.92
N LYS A 60 -14.39 -12.09 -25.33
CA LYS A 60 -14.02 -13.49 -25.57
C LYS A 60 -12.90 -13.64 -26.60
N LYS A 61 -12.86 -12.72 -27.56
CA LYS A 61 -11.83 -12.65 -28.59
C LYS A 61 -10.45 -12.40 -28.01
N LEU A 62 -10.35 -11.44 -27.09
CA LEU A 62 -9.10 -11.10 -26.42
C LEU A 62 -8.59 -12.21 -25.47
N LEU A 63 -9.50 -13.10 -25.06
CA LEU A 63 -9.22 -14.23 -24.19
C LEU A 63 -9.06 -15.56 -24.96
N GLU A 64 -9.09 -15.53 -26.32
CA GLU A 64 -9.05 -16.70 -27.19
C GLU A 64 -10.15 -17.74 -26.86
N LEU A 65 -11.32 -17.27 -26.44
CA LEU A 65 -12.47 -18.08 -26.05
C LEU A 65 -13.66 -17.94 -27.00
N GLU A 66 -13.43 -17.46 -28.24
CA GLU A 66 -14.51 -17.19 -29.21
C GLU A 66 -15.34 -18.43 -29.55
N ASP A 67 -14.67 -19.56 -29.73
CA ASP A 67 -15.31 -20.82 -30.16
C ASP A 67 -16.12 -21.48 -29.04
N ILE A 68 -16.03 -20.97 -27.81
CA ILE A 68 -16.67 -21.56 -26.65
C ILE A 68 -17.89 -20.75 -26.24
N LYS A 69 -19.11 -21.29 -26.48
CA LYS A 69 -20.37 -20.61 -26.10
C LYS A 69 -20.47 -20.32 -24.61
N ASN A 70 -20.12 -21.28 -23.77
CA ASN A 70 -20.17 -21.19 -22.31
C ASN A 70 -18.87 -21.75 -21.71
N PRO A 71 -17.80 -20.96 -21.62
CA PRO A 71 -16.55 -21.43 -21.06
C PRO A 71 -16.69 -21.76 -19.58
N THR A 72 -16.08 -22.87 -19.18
CA THR A 72 -16.01 -23.28 -17.78
C THR A 72 -14.98 -22.41 -17.04
N LEU A 73 -15.07 -22.38 -15.70
CA LEU A 73 -14.08 -21.66 -14.87
C LEU A 73 -12.66 -22.13 -15.12
N LYS A 74 -12.47 -23.43 -15.47
CA LYS A 74 -11.15 -23.98 -15.79
C LYS A 74 -10.63 -23.37 -17.10
N GLN A 75 -11.44 -23.28 -18.13
CA GLN A 75 -11.07 -22.68 -19.42
C GLN A 75 -10.76 -21.17 -19.26
N ILE A 76 -11.57 -20.44 -18.48
CA ILE A 76 -11.28 -19.04 -18.17
C ILE A 76 -9.95 -18.90 -17.40
N LYS A 77 -9.63 -19.84 -16.49
CA LYS A 77 -8.37 -19.83 -15.74
C LYS A 77 -7.15 -20.11 -16.62
N GLU A 78 -7.32 -20.93 -17.66
CA GLU A 78 -6.25 -21.29 -18.61
C GLU A 78 -6.16 -20.31 -19.79
N ALA A 79 -7.11 -19.40 -19.94
CA ALA A 79 -7.13 -18.39 -21.01
C ALA A 79 -5.97 -17.42 -20.92
N GLU A 80 -5.56 -16.91 -22.08
CA GLU A 80 -4.56 -15.86 -22.23
C GLU A 80 -5.15 -14.51 -21.83
N PHE A 81 -4.50 -13.83 -20.87
CA PHE A 81 -4.93 -12.52 -20.37
C PHE A 81 -4.07 -11.37 -20.89
N PHE A 82 -3.03 -11.67 -21.68
CA PHE A 82 -2.09 -10.66 -22.15
C PHE A 82 -2.77 -9.51 -22.89
N ASP A 83 -3.62 -9.80 -23.87
CA ASP A 83 -4.28 -8.78 -24.69
C ASP A 83 -5.29 -7.95 -23.88
N VAL A 84 -5.98 -8.59 -22.92
CA VAL A 84 -6.91 -7.89 -22.01
C VAL A 84 -6.14 -6.93 -21.12
N THR A 85 -5.04 -7.36 -20.54
CA THR A 85 -4.22 -6.56 -19.64
C THR A 85 -3.50 -5.44 -20.38
N TYR A 86 -3.00 -5.72 -21.59
CA TYR A 86 -2.41 -4.73 -22.46
C TYR A 86 -3.40 -3.63 -22.84
N LYS A 87 -4.61 -4.02 -23.23
CA LYS A 87 -5.68 -3.07 -23.58
C LYS A 87 -6.13 -2.25 -22.36
N ALA A 88 -6.21 -2.86 -21.20
CA ALA A 88 -6.51 -2.15 -19.96
C ALA A 88 -5.44 -1.10 -19.62
N ALA A 89 -4.17 -1.43 -19.77
CA ALA A 89 -3.06 -0.51 -19.56
C ALA A 89 -3.08 0.66 -20.54
N THR A 90 -3.29 0.38 -21.85
CA THR A 90 -3.40 1.43 -22.88
C THR A 90 -4.59 2.34 -22.72
N SER A 91 -5.68 1.84 -22.11
CA SER A 91 -6.87 2.66 -21.84
C SER A 91 -6.65 3.72 -20.75
N LEU A 92 -5.69 3.49 -19.84
CA LEU A 92 -5.33 4.46 -18.80
C LEU A 92 -4.60 5.68 -19.39
N TYR A 93 -3.67 5.43 -20.29
CA TYR A 93 -2.91 6.47 -20.97
C TYR A 93 -2.50 6.00 -22.36
N PRO A 94 -2.95 6.65 -23.44
CA PRO A 94 -2.54 6.32 -24.81
C PRO A 94 -1.07 6.72 -25.01
N TYR A 95 -0.18 5.76 -25.00
CA TYR A 95 1.24 5.97 -25.24
C TYR A 95 1.59 5.97 -26.75
N LYS A 96 2.65 6.68 -27.06
CA LYS A 96 3.13 6.85 -28.45
C LYS A 96 4.45 6.14 -28.74
N ASN A 97 5.18 5.75 -27.70
CA ASN A 97 6.48 5.11 -27.81
C ASN A 97 6.70 4.05 -26.73
N ASP A 98 7.71 3.20 -26.90
CA ASP A 98 8.03 2.08 -26.02
C ASP A 98 8.42 2.53 -24.59
N GLU A 99 8.94 3.75 -24.43
CA GLU A 99 9.33 4.29 -23.11
C GLU A 99 8.09 4.69 -22.31
N GLU A 100 7.12 5.33 -22.98
CA GLU A 100 5.83 5.65 -22.37
C GLU A 100 5.06 4.38 -22.01
N GLU A 101 5.10 3.34 -22.87
CA GLU A 101 4.50 2.03 -22.59
C GLU A 101 5.05 1.42 -21.28
N LYS A 102 6.38 1.42 -21.14
CA LYS A 102 7.02 0.92 -19.92
C LYS A 102 6.58 1.74 -18.69
N SER A 103 6.49 3.04 -18.84
CA SER A 103 6.04 3.93 -17.77
C SER A 103 4.61 3.63 -17.35
N VAL A 104 3.68 3.42 -18.31
CA VAL A 104 2.29 3.05 -18.01
C VAL A 104 2.21 1.70 -17.30
N LYS A 105 3.00 0.72 -17.74
CA LYS A 105 3.07 -0.59 -17.06
C LYS A 105 3.64 -0.49 -15.66
N LEU A 106 4.57 0.43 -15.41
CA LEU A 106 5.10 0.70 -14.07
C LEU A 106 4.07 1.36 -13.13
N LEU A 107 3.09 2.11 -13.66
CA LEU A 107 2.00 2.69 -12.87
C LEU A 107 1.08 1.62 -12.30
N LEU A 108 0.92 0.51 -13.02
CA LEU A 108 0.17 -0.64 -12.54
C LEU A 108 1.10 -1.49 -11.67
N GLY A 109 0.64 -1.87 -10.49
CA GLY A 109 1.40 -2.77 -9.61
C GLY A 109 1.75 -4.08 -10.34
N GLY A 110 2.86 -4.71 -9.98
CA GLY A 110 3.33 -5.94 -10.64
C GLY A 110 2.34 -7.12 -10.67
N ASN A 111 1.22 -6.99 -9.95
CA ASN A 111 0.17 -8.03 -9.83
C ASN A 111 -1.11 -7.70 -10.64
N TYR A 112 -1.13 -6.65 -11.46
CA TYR A 112 -2.36 -6.21 -12.14
C TYR A 112 -2.98 -7.30 -13.03
N GLU A 113 -2.18 -8.12 -13.69
CA GLU A 113 -2.67 -9.25 -14.49
C GLU A 113 -3.42 -10.28 -13.62
N TYR A 114 -2.84 -10.59 -12.47
CA TYR A 114 -3.47 -11.49 -11.51
C TYR A 114 -4.77 -10.92 -10.94
N GLU A 115 -4.82 -9.62 -10.69
CA GLU A 115 -6.02 -8.94 -10.19
C GLU A 115 -7.14 -8.99 -11.24
N ILE A 116 -6.86 -8.67 -12.50
CA ILE A 116 -7.81 -8.75 -13.62
C ILE A 116 -8.34 -10.18 -13.78
N LYS A 117 -7.46 -11.17 -13.81
CA LYS A 117 -7.80 -12.58 -13.89
C LYS A 117 -8.64 -13.04 -12.70
N SER A 118 -8.24 -12.69 -11.49
CA SER A 118 -8.97 -13.01 -10.26
C SER A 118 -10.36 -12.39 -10.22
N TYR A 119 -10.51 -11.17 -10.76
CA TYR A 119 -11.80 -10.50 -10.86
C TYR A 119 -12.75 -11.27 -11.77
N LEU A 120 -12.31 -11.69 -12.97
CA LEU A 120 -13.13 -12.45 -13.91
C LEU A 120 -13.49 -13.83 -13.34
N LEU A 121 -12.57 -14.51 -12.67
CA LEU A 121 -12.83 -15.81 -12.05
C LEU A 121 -13.87 -15.73 -10.93
N LYS A 122 -13.89 -14.63 -10.18
CA LYS A 122 -14.89 -14.35 -9.14
C LYS A 122 -16.24 -13.93 -9.76
N ASN A 123 -16.21 -13.32 -10.94
CA ASN A 123 -17.39 -12.78 -11.62
C ASN A 123 -17.49 -13.28 -13.06
N PRO A 124 -17.73 -14.57 -13.32
CA PRO A 124 -17.75 -15.13 -14.69
C PRO A 124 -18.82 -14.51 -15.61
N LYS A 125 -19.85 -13.91 -15.02
CA LYS A 125 -20.94 -13.20 -15.75
C LYS A 125 -20.47 -11.92 -16.44
N MET A 126 -19.24 -11.45 -16.13
CA MET A 126 -18.63 -10.27 -16.75
C MET A 126 -17.88 -10.61 -18.03
N LEU A 127 -17.75 -11.89 -18.37
CA LEU A 127 -17.19 -12.31 -19.65
C LEU A 127 -17.99 -11.73 -20.82
N GLY A 128 -17.30 -11.14 -21.79
CA GLY A 128 -17.90 -10.44 -22.92
C GLY A 128 -18.41 -9.02 -22.61
N LYS A 129 -18.01 -8.45 -21.47
CA LYS A 129 -18.41 -7.09 -21.05
C LYS A 129 -17.21 -6.24 -20.73
N LYS A 130 -17.39 -4.92 -20.87
CA LYS A 130 -16.47 -3.92 -20.36
C LYS A 130 -16.87 -3.54 -18.95
N VAL A 131 -15.93 -3.53 -18.04
CA VAL A 131 -16.16 -3.29 -16.62
C VAL A 131 -15.06 -2.39 -16.08
N ILE A 132 -15.45 -1.42 -15.25
CA ILE A 132 -14.47 -0.62 -14.49
C ILE A 132 -14.10 -1.42 -13.25
N ILE A 133 -12.80 -1.70 -13.09
CA ILE A 133 -12.26 -2.38 -11.91
C ILE A 133 -11.19 -1.52 -11.25
N GLU A 134 -11.01 -1.74 -9.96
CA GLU A 134 -9.95 -1.11 -9.19
C GLU A 134 -8.75 -2.03 -9.15
N LEU A 135 -7.65 -1.57 -9.73
CA LEU A 135 -6.36 -2.26 -9.69
C LEU A 135 -5.45 -1.61 -8.66
N THR A 136 -4.62 -2.40 -8.01
CA THR A 136 -3.60 -1.87 -7.11
C THR A 136 -2.55 -1.12 -7.93
N ALA A 137 -2.32 0.14 -7.59
CA ALA A 137 -1.25 0.94 -8.18
C ALA A 137 0.12 0.43 -7.73
N SER A 138 1.15 0.74 -8.50
CA SER A 138 2.53 0.48 -8.08
C SER A 138 2.88 1.26 -6.81
N ASP A 139 3.75 0.68 -5.97
CA ASP A 139 4.28 1.34 -4.78
C ASP A 139 5.05 2.63 -5.12
N ASP A 140 5.52 2.76 -6.37
CA ASP A 140 6.20 3.96 -6.88
C ASP A 140 5.24 5.17 -7.01
N LEU A 141 3.93 4.95 -6.99
CA LEU A 141 2.90 5.99 -6.96
C LEU A 141 2.54 6.45 -5.54
N ASP A 142 3.19 5.93 -4.51
CA ASP A 142 2.97 6.43 -3.15
C ASP A 142 3.36 7.91 -3.09
N PRO A 143 2.45 8.81 -2.64
CA PRO A 143 2.72 10.25 -2.55
C PRO A 143 3.95 10.60 -1.69
N VAL A 144 4.42 9.67 -0.87
CA VAL A 144 5.67 9.80 -0.10
C VAL A 144 6.90 9.67 -1.01
N SER A 145 6.86 8.82 -2.04
CA SER A 145 7.91 8.68 -3.05
C SER A 145 8.07 9.93 -3.91
N TYR A 146 6.96 10.60 -4.26
CA TYR A 146 6.96 11.80 -5.08
C TYR A 146 7.68 12.99 -4.43
N THR A 147 7.71 13.07 -3.11
CA THR A 147 8.43 14.15 -2.41
C THR A 147 9.95 13.98 -2.49
N HIS A 148 10.46 12.75 -2.62
CA HIS A 148 11.89 12.48 -2.77
C HIS A 148 12.41 12.68 -4.20
N LEU A 149 11.62 12.36 -5.23
CA LEU A 149 12.01 12.57 -6.62
C LEU A 149 12.08 14.06 -6.98
N ARG A 150 11.18 14.88 -6.44
CA ARG A 150 11.18 16.33 -6.67
C ARG A 150 12.36 17.07 -6.02
N ALA A 151 12.96 16.49 -4.98
CA ALA A 151 14.12 17.09 -4.33
C ALA A 151 15.43 16.91 -5.13
N HIS A 152 15.48 15.95 -6.08
CA HIS A 152 16.65 15.71 -6.93
C HIS A 152 16.62 16.48 -8.27
N GLU A 153 15.48 17.05 -8.65
CA GLU A 153 15.36 17.83 -9.91
C GLU A 153 15.65 19.35 -9.75
N THR A 154 16.02 19.79 -8.54
CA THR A 154 16.27 21.22 -8.24
C THR A 154 17.72 21.52 -7.87
N GLU A 155 18.71 20.71 -8.26
CA GLU A 155 20.14 21.08 -8.20
C GLU A 155 20.76 21.26 -9.59
#